data_f5bb50eefc7ac100c7a4115da984c6d2
#
_entry.id   f5bb50eefc7ac100c7a4115da984c6d2
#
_cell.length_a   1.000
_cell.length_b   1.000
_cell.length_c   1.000
_cell.angle_alpha   90.00
_cell.angle_beta   90.00
_cell.angle_gamma   90.00
#
_symmetry.space_group_name_H-M   'P 1'
#
loop_
_entity.id
_entity.type
_entity.pdbx_description
1 polymer ?
#
loop_
_entity_poly.entity_id
_entity_poly.type
_entity_poly.pdbx_seq_one_letter_code
_entity_poly.pdbx_strand_id
1 'polypeptide(L)'
;QVTVDTFYEKIYKIIAREMKSKQQEFLPIDISSKEQLEILKGYYQTTDKKLEKLFLEYTEKNRIFAMPSNDEEAFGTNFINPLSNESVVLINNKLSSINTMLAITHEFGHVLDNITFRDTHTSRETMKYFFTSPYSETNSTYQELAFLEYLIKNNIYQEEAIRTIKENIINLHLMPFTVITSKKEKDESRLFEDYTNDDFIELANIKDEAVDLMTYGYGFMFAIAMLDDHNLYEKFQLLRAPRLDKKKLDREGFTDEVISKTMVKKIDEYYRRR
;
A
#
# COMPACT_ATOMS: atom_id res chain seq x y z
N GLN A 1 -15.60 13.98 10.84
CA GLN A 1 -16.71 13.38 10.08
C GLN A 1 -17.02 14.15 8.79
N VAL A 2 -17.18 15.48 8.82
CA VAL A 2 -17.43 16.32 7.63
C VAL A 2 -16.31 16.24 6.60
N THR A 3 -15.06 16.08 7.00
CA THR A 3 -13.89 16.03 6.13
C THR A 3 -13.82 14.73 5.31
N VAL A 4 -14.23 13.63 5.90
CA VAL A 4 -14.24 12.31 5.25
C VAL A 4 -15.29 12.28 4.13
N ASP A 5 -16.52 12.72 4.40
CA ASP A 5 -17.62 12.72 3.43
C ASP A 5 -17.30 13.57 2.19
N THR A 6 -16.77 14.79 2.38
CA THR A 6 -16.41 15.70 1.28
C THR A 6 -15.22 15.16 0.44
N PHE A 7 -14.33 14.46 1.08
CA PHE A 7 -13.19 13.82 0.47
C PHE A 7 -13.61 12.67 -0.47
N TYR A 8 -14.49 11.77 0.02
CA TYR A 8 -14.99 10.66 -0.77
C TYR A 8 -15.80 11.11 -1.98
N GLU A 9 -16.66 12.11 -1.84
CA GLU A 9 -17.38 12.64 -2.98
C GLU A 9 -16.47 13.12 -4.10
N LYS A 10 -15.34 13.76 -3.76
CA LYS A 10 -14.38 14.24 -4.75
C LYS A 10 -13.68 13.09 -5.45
N ILE A 11 -13.21 12.10 -4.69
CA ILE A 11 -12.53 10.92 -5.25
C ILE A 11 -13.50 10.11 -6.08
N TYR A 12 -14.70 9.85 -5.59
CA TYR A 12 -15.73 9.13 -6.32
C TYR A 12 -16.05 9.79 -7.67
N LYS A 13 -16.15 11.13 -7.70
CA LYS A 13 -16.38 11.87 -8.96
C LYS A 13 -15.22 11.72 -9.95
N ILE A 14 -13.98 11.67 -9.47
CA ILE A 14 -12.79 11.43 -10.31
C ILE A 14 -12.87 10.02 -10.89
N ILE A 15 -13.06 9.02 -10.05
CA ILE A 15 -13.14 7.60 -10.45
C ILE A 15 -14.31 7.36 -11.41
N ALA A 16 -15.51 7.85 -11.08
CA ALA A 16 -16.70 7.66 -11.92
C ALA A 16 -16.58 8.32 -13.31
N ARG A 17 -15.84 9.43 -13.40
CA ARG A 17 -15.53 10.07 -14.69
C ARG A 17 -14.66 9.16 -15.55
N GLU A 18 -13.66 8.54 -14.97
CA GLU A 18 -12.67 7.73 -15.70
C GLU A 18 -13.18 6.30 -15.98
N MET A 19 -13.98 5.72 -15.11
CA MET A 19 -14.63 4.41 -15.35
C MET A 19 -15.56 4.42 -16.58
N LYS A 20 -16.04 5.60 -17.01
CA LYS A 20 -16.80 5.75 -18.24
C LYS A 20 -15.93 5.72 -19.50
N SER A 21 -14.63 5.88 -19.37
CA SER A 21 -13.69 5.68 -20.48
C SER A 21 -13.49 4.18 -20.69
N LYS A 22 -13.67 3.71 -21.96
CA LYS A 22 -13.50 2.30 -22.30
C LYS A 22 -12.14 1.81 -21.82
N GLN A 23 -12.12 0.82 -20.93
CA GLN A 23 -10.91 0.09 -20.60
C GLN A 23 -10.44 -0.62 -21.87
N GLN A 24 -9.23 -0.31 -22.27
CA GLN A 24 -8.53 -1.06 -23.30
C GLN A 24 -8.03 -2.36 -22.66
N GLU A 25 -8.34 -3.51 -23.24
CA GLU A 25 -7.72 -4.77 -22.80
C GLU A 25 -6.23 -4.71 -23.13
N PHE A 26 -5.42 -4.66 -22.11
CA PHE A 26 -3.96 -4.75 -22.24
C PHE A 26 -3.50 -6.16 -21.86
N LEU A 27 -2.65 -6.74 -22.68
CA LEU A 27 -1.98 -7.98 -22.32
C LEU A 27 -0.88 -7.66 -21.29
N PRO A 28 -0.73 -8.46 -20.23
CA PRO A 28 0.36 -8.30 -19.28
C PRO A 28 1.71 -8.35 -19.99
N ILE A 29 2.61 -7.45 -19.62
CA ILE A 29 3.99 -7.45 -20.14
C ILE A 29 4.77 -8.55 -19.42
N ASP A 30 5.44 -9.39 -20.19
CA ASP A 30 6.37 -10.40 -19.65
C ASP A 30 7.80 -9.83 -19.64
N ILE A 31 8.33 -9.65 -18.43
CA ILE A 31 9.66 -9.11 -18.16
C ILE A 31 10.49 -10.22 -17.52
N SER A 32 11.65 -10.52 -18.07
CA SER A 32 12.50 -11.57 -17.51
C SER A 32 12.89 -11.27 -16.06
N SER A 33 13.04 -12.30 -15.22
CA SER A 33 13.43 -12.13 -13.80
C SER A 33 14.76 -11.37 -13.64
N LYS A 34 15.67 -11.51 -14.61
CA LYS A 34 16.93 -10.75 -14.61
C LYS A 34 16.67 -9.26 -14.80
N GLU A 35 15.81 -8.89 -15.73
CA GLU A 35 15.47 -7.50 -16.00
C GLU A 35 14.65 -6.90 -14.84
N GLN A 36 13.70 -7.66 -14.27
CA GLN A 36 12.99 -7.25 -13.07
C GLN A 36 13.96 -6.90 -11.92
N LEU A 37 14.97 -7.75 -11.71
CA LEU A 37 15.98 -7.50 -10.69
C LEU A 37 16.81 -6.24 -10.97
N GLU A 38 17.20 -5.99 -12.21
CA GLU A 38 17.94 -4.77 -12.58
C GLU A 38 17.08 -3.51 -12.42
N ILE A 39 15.79 -3.57 -12.75
CA ILE A 39 14.85 -2.47 -12.50
C ILE A 39 14.73 -2.18 -11.01
N LEU A 40 14.55 -3.22 -10.18
CA LEU A 40 14.47 -3.08 -8.73
C LEU A 40 15.77 -2.51 -8.14
N LYS A 41 16.95 -2.97 -8.58
CA LYS A 41 18.24 -2.39 -8.18
C LYS A 41 18.31 -0.90 -8.53
N GLY A 42 17.90 -0.54 -9.76
CA GLY A 42 17.83 0.84 -10.19
C GLY A 42 16.93 1.70 -9.31
N TYR A 43 15.78 1.18 -8.90
CA TYR A 43 14.89 1.85 -7.95
C TYR A 43 15.56 2.05 -6.59
N TYR A 44 16.09 0.99 -5.98
CA TYR A 44 16.71 1.08 -4.67
C TYR A 44 17.97 1.96 -4.64
N GLN A 45 18.68 2.13 -5.76
CA GLN A 45 19.76 3.10 -5.90
C GLN A 45 19.30 4.57 -5.79
N THR A 46 18.01 4.83 -6.06
CA THR A 46 17.43 6.18 -5.90
C THR A 46 16.93 6.45 -4.48
N THR A 47 16.88 5.43 -3.63
CA THR A 47 16.45 5.53 -2.23
C THR A 47 17.63 5.90 -1.31
N ASP A 48 17.41 5.84 0.00
CA ASP A 48 18.51 6.03 0.93
C ASP A 48 19.50 4.85 0.90
N LYS A 49 20.76 5.13 1.25
CA LYS A 49 21.85 4.14 1.19
C LYS A 49 21.63 2.92 2.10
N LYS A 50 20.86 3.06 3.15
CA LYS A 50 20.56 1.94 4.07
C LYS A 50 19.60 0.97 3.40
N LEU A 51 18.58 1.49 2.73
CA LEU A 51 17.58 0.68 2.02
C LEU A 51 18.20 0.00 0.79
N GLU A 52 18.99 0.74 -0.01
CA GLU A 52 19.77 0.17 -1.12
C GLU A 52 20.63 -1.01 -0.66
N LYS A 53 21.44 -0.80 0.38
CA LYS A 53 22.32 -1.84 0.93
C LYS A 53 21.53 -3.06 1.42
N LEU A 54 20.41 -2.82 2.08
CA LEU A 54 19.54 -3.88 2.56
C LEU A 54 18.99 -4.73 1.42
N PHE A 55 18.51 -4.09 0.35
CA PHE A 55 18.00 -4.81 -0.82
C PHE A 55 19.08 -5.68 -1.47
N LEU A 56 20.29 -5.13 -1.66
CA LEU A 56 21.41 -5.88 -2.21
C LEU A 56 21.77 -7.08 -1.32
N GLU A 57 21.81 -6.90 0.00
CA GLU A 57 22.05 -7.99 0.94
C GLU A 57 21.00 -9.12 0.82
N TYR A 58 19.72 -8.78 0.68
CA TYR A 58 18.65 -9.76 0.54
C TYR A 58 18.75 -10.54 -0.78
N THR A 59 19.14 -9.86 -1.86
CA THR A 59 19.35 -10.51 -3.16
C THR A 59 20.59 -11.41 -3.16
N GLU A 60 21.70 -10.95 -2.61
CA GLU A 60 22.94 -11.72 -2.52
C GLU A 60 22.81 -12.97 -1.63
N LYS A 61 22.07 -12.87 -0.53
CA LYS A 61 21.79 -13.98 0.39
C LYS A 61 20.64 -14.86 -0.03
N ASN A 62 20.04 -14.64 -1.20
CA ASN A 62 18.88 -15.36 -1.70
C ASN A 62 17.74 -15.39 -0.65
N ARG A 63 17.36 -14.23 -0.10
CA ARG A 63 16.28 -14.09 0.87
C ARG A 63 14.94 -13.67 0.26
N ILE A 64 14.86 -13.59 -1.06
CA ILE A 64 13.64 -13.34 -1.82
C ILE A 64 13.34 -14.60 -2.61
N PHE A 65 12.20 -15.23 -2.34
CA PHE A 65 11.81 -16.50 -2.93
C PHE A 65 10.52 -16.36 -3.71
N ALA A 66 10.48 -16.95 -4.90
CA ALA A 66 9.24 -17.23 -5.60
C ALA A 66 8.59 -18.48 -5.01
N MET A 67 7.33 -18.40 -4.63
CA MET A 67 6.58 -19.48 -4.02
C MET A 67 5.34 -19.78 -4.86
N PRO A 68 5.07 -21.06 -5.23
CA PRO A 68 3.81 -21.39 -5.85
C PRO A 68 2.67 -21.18 -4.86
N SER A 69 1.68 -20.39 -5.23
CA SER A 69 0.45 -20.21 -4.48
C SER A 69 -0.72 -20.78 -5.26
N ASN A 70 -1.65 -21.43 -4.56
CA ASN A 70 -2.94 -21.81 -5.11
C ASN A 70 -3.94 -20.65 -5.03
N ASP A 71 -3.65 -19.65 -4.23
CA ASP A 71 -4.40 -18.42 -4.10
C ASP A 71 -3.87 -17.41 -5.13
N GLU A 72 -4.69 -17.10 -6.13
CA GLU A 72 -4.33 -16.16 -7.18
C GLU A 72 -4.35 -14.70 -6.69
N GLU A 73 -5.02 -14.44 -5.56
CA GLU A 73 -5.10 -13.12 -4.94
C GLU A 73 -3.91 -12.83 -4.01
N ALA A 74 -3.18 -13.86 -3.57
CA ALA A 74 -2.03 -13.67 -2.70
C ALA A 74 -0.86 -13.03 -3.47
N PHE A 75 -0.42 -11.85 -3.04
CA PHE A 75 0.72 -11.14 -3.61
C PHE A 75 2.06 -11.69 -3.10
N GLY A 76 2.23 -11.67 -1.79
CA GLY A 76 3.47 -12.09 -1.12
C GLY A 76 3.32 -12.07 0.39
N THR A 77 4.39 -12.36 1.08
CA THR A 77 4.47 -12.23 2.54
C THR A 77 5.91 -12.05 2.99
N ASN A 78 6.11 -11.27 4.05
CA ASN A 78 7.36 -11.20 4.77
C ASN A 78 7.30 -12.13 5.99
N PHE A 79 8.05 -13.20 5.94
CA PHE A 79 8.15 -14.14 7.05
C PHE A 79 9.32 -13.76 7.97
N ILE A 80 9.00 -13.46 9.23
CA ILE A 80 9.97 -13.09 10.26
C ILE A 80 10.23 -14.29 11.16
N ASN A 81 11.50 -14.68 11.27
CA ASN A 81 11.88 -15.68 12.28
C ASN A 81 11.93 -15.03 13.67
N PRO A 82 11.04 -15.41 14.60
CA PRO A 82 10.95 -14.74 15.91
C PRO A 82 12.18 -14.98 16.80
N LEU A 83 13.03 -15.97 16.49
CA LEU A 83 14.21 -16.30 17.28
C LEU A 83 15.46 -15.50 16.83
N SER A 84 15.62 -15.30 15.51
CA SER A 84 16.79 -14.61 14.96
C SER A 84 16.49 -13.19 14.50
N ASN A 85 15.22 -12.80 14.47
CA ASN A 85 14.72 -11.55 13.83
C ASN A 85 15.15 -11.40 12.36
N GLU A 86 15.53 -12.50 11.72
CA GLU A 86 15.78 -12.51 10.29
C GLU A 86 14.46 -12.68 9.54
N SER A 87 14.35 -12.04 8.40
CA SER A 87 13.17 -12.20 7.56
C SER A 87 13.52 -12.66 6.15
N VAL A 88 12.54 -13.28 5.52
CA VAL A 88 12.58 -13.68 4.11
C VAL A 88 11.31 -13.16 3.43
N VAL A 89 11.44 -12.82 2.18
CA VAL A 89 10.33 -12.36 1.33
C VAL A 89 9.89 -13.51 0.44
N LEU A 90 8.63 -13.85 0.51
CA LEU A 90 7.99 -14.89 -0.30
C LEU A 90 7.03 -14.22 -1.28
N ILE A 91 7.18 -14.46 -2.57
CA ILE A 91 6.39 -13.83 -3.62
C ILE A 91 5.63 -14.89 -4.40
N ASN A 92 4.36 -14.64 -4.68
CA ASN A 92 3.57 -15.51 -5.53
C ASN A 92 4.13 -15.51 -6.98
N ASN A 93 4.50 -16.69 -7.47
CA ASN A 93 5.12 -16.84 -8.79
C ASN A 93 4.13 -16.75 -9.97
N LYS A 94 2.83 -16.59 -9.71
CA LYS A 94 1.79 -16.41 -10.74
C LYS A 94 1.50 -14.95 -11.06
N LEU A 95 2.10 -14.01 -10.35
CA LEU A 95 1.90 -12.59 -10.59
C LEU A 95 2.46 -12.16 -11.95
N SER A 96 1.84 -11.16 -12.56
CA SER A 96 2.45 -10.46 -13.69
C SER A 96 3.78 -9.82 -13.28
N SER A 97 4.64 -9.53 -14.26
CA SER A 97 5.99 -9.03 -13.98
C SER A 97 6.00 -7.73 -13.16
N ILE A 98 5.08 -6.79 -13.44
CA ILE A 98 4.95 -5.56 -12.64
C ILE A 98 4.47 -5.88 -11.24
N ASN A 99 3.44 -6.71 -11.09
CA ASN A 99 2.93 -7.10 -9.78
C ASN A 99 3.94 -7.90 -8.96
N THR A 100 4.81 -8.69 -9.60
CA THR A 100 5.94 -9.34 -8.91
C THR A 100 6.90 -8.32 -8.31
N MET A 101 7.28 -7.30 -9.08
CA MET A 101 8.15 -6.22 -8.56
C MET A 101 7.47 -5.41 -7.47
N LEU A 102 6.16 -5.14 -7.62
CA LEU A 102 5.37 -4.47 -6.57
C LEU A 102 5.32 -5.29 -5.28
N ALA A 103 5.03 -6.59 -5.38
CA ALA A 103 5.02 -7.46 -4.22
C ALA A 103 6.37 -7.47 -3.50
N ILE A 104 7.49 -7.48 -4.25
CA ILE A 104 8.82 -7.36 -3.66
C ILE A 104 8.98 -6.02 -2.94
N THR A 105 8.60 -4.91 -3.55
CA THR A 105 8.73 -3.57 -2.92
C THR A 105 7.84 -3.42 -1.70
N HIS A 106 6.62 -3.97 -1.73
CA HIS A 106 5.69 -4.03 -0.60
C HIS A 106 6.32 -4.75 0.59
N GLU A 107 6.72 -6.00 0.38
CA GLU A 107 7.30 -6.82 1.44
C GLU A 107 8.59 -6.22 2.00
N PHE A 108 9.37 -5.52 1.17
CA PHE A 108 10.53 -4.76 1.62
C PHE A 108 10.17 -3.59 2.55
N GLY A 109 9.01 -2.99 2.40
CA GLY A 109 8.47 -2.02 3.35
C GLY A 109 8.34 -2.63 4.75
N HIS A 110 7.80 -3.85 4.84
CA HIS A 110 7.72 -4.60 6.11
C HIS A 110 9.08 -5.04 6.66
N VAL A 111 9.99 -5.46 5.78
CA VAL A 111 11.39 -5.75 6.18
C VAL A 111 12.02 -4.53 6.86
N LEU A 112 11.83 -3.34 6.28
CA LEU A 112 12.37 -2.10 6.83
C LEU A 112 11.75 -1.77 8.20
N ASP A 113 10.45 -1.99 8.37
CA ASP A 113 9.78 -1.82 9.66
C ASP A 113 10.31 -2.80 10.70
N ASN A 114 10.43 -4.07 10.34
CA ASN A 114 10.97 -5.09 11.23
C ASN A 114 12.39 -4.76 11.71
N ILE A 115 13.28 -4.37 10.79
CA ILE A 115 14.66 -4.01 11.14
C ILE A 115 14.71 -2.76 12.04
N THR A 116 13.84 -1.79 11.79
CA THR A 116 13.76 -0.57 12.61
C THR A 116 13.29 -0.87 14.03
N PHE A 117 12.33 -1.77 14.19
CA PHE A 117 11.76 -2.11 15.49
C PHE A 117 12.62 -3.10 16.28
N ARG A 118 13.34 -3.99 15.59
CA ARG A 118 14.18 -5.03 16.18
C ARG A 118 15.12 -4.53 17.27
N ASP A 119 15.72 -3.39 17.04
CA ASP A 119 16.73 -2.85 17.92
C ASP A 119 16.15 -2.01 19.08
N THR A 120 14.87 -1.68 19.03
CA THR A 120 14.20 -0.76 19.97
C THR A 120 13.00 -1.35 20.69
N HIS A 121 12.46 -2.46 20.19
CA HIS A 121 11.23 -3.09 20.70
C HIS A 121 11.39 -4.61 20.83
N THR A 122 10.59 -5.18 21.71
CA THR A 122 10.51 -6.64 21.82
C THR A 122 9.83 -7.26 20.60
N SER A 123 10.12 -8.52 20.30
CA SER A 123 9.46 -9.25 19.20
C SER A 123 7.94 -9.24 19.34
N ARG A 124 7.41 -9.29 20.59
CA ARG A 124 5.98 -9.21 20.87
C ARG A 124 5.38 -7.87 20.49
N GLU A 125 6.08 -6.76 20.74
CA GLU A 125 5.63 -5.42 20.38
C GLU A 125 5.67 -5.22 18.86
N THR A 126 6.70 -5.72 18.20
CA THR A 126 6.83 -5.72 16.74
C THR A 126 5.69 -6.50 16.09
N MET A 127 5.43 -7.71 16.55
CA MET A 127 4.30 -8.53 16.06
C MET A 127 2.96 -7.84 16.31
N LYS A 128 2.79 -7.21 17.48
CA LYS A 128 1.58 -6.44 17.76
C LYS A 128 1.38 -5.30 16.77
N TYR A 129 2.44 -4.60 16.37
CA TYR A 129 2.33 -3.55 15.36
C TYR A 129 1.77 -4.11 14.05
N PHE A 130 2.35 -5.17 13.52
CA PHE A 130 1.91 -5.75 12.25
C PHE A 130 0.46 -6.25 12.28
N PHE A 131 0.00 -6.80 13.39
CA PHE A 131 -1.35 -7.38 13.48
C PHE A 131 -2.43 -6.42 13.98
N THR A 132 -2.09 -5.31 14.58
CA THR A 132 -3.11 -4.45 15.23
C THR A 132 -2.98 -2.97 14.94
N SER A 133 -1.92 -2.53 14.26
CA SER A 133 -1.76 -1.13 13.93
C SER A 133 -2.47 -0.79 12.62
N PRO A 134 -3.33 0.20 12.58
CA PRO A 134 -3.92 0.65 11.32
C PRO A 134 -2.90 1.30 10.37
N TYR A 135 -1.66 1.44 10.80
CA TYR A 135 -0.56 2.06 10.04
C TYR A 135 0.50 1.07 9.59
N SER A 136 0.31 -0.24 9.85
CA SER A 136 1.29 -1.28 9.51
C SER A 136 1.56 -1.37 8.00
N GLU A 137 0.56 -1.07 7.18
CA GLU A 137 0.67 -1.09 5.73
C GLU A 137 1.17 0.23 5.11
N THR A 138 1.44 1.25 5.93
CA THR A 138 1.82 2.58 5.40
C THR A 138 3.16 2.55 4.67
N ASN A 139 4.16 1.89 5.25
CA ASN A 139 5.50 1.88 4.66
C ASN A 139 5.59 0.93 3.45
N SER A 140 4.92 -0.20 3.51
CA SER A 140 4.83 -1.14 2.38
C SER A 140 4.13 -0.49 1.18
N THR A 141 2.99 0.14 1.39
CA THR A 141 2.26 0.88 0.35
C THR A 141 3.05 2.09 -0.18
N TYR A 142 3.80 2.78 0.69
CA TYR A 142 4.69 3.85 0.23
C TYR A 142 5.76 3.33 -0.73
N GLN A 143 6.38 2.19 -0.44
CA GLN A 143 7.38 1.60 -1.33
C GLN A 143 6.79 1.19 -2.69
N GLU A 144 5.58 0.63 -2.71
CA GLU A 144 4.88 0.34 -3.96
C GLU A 144 4.66 1.59 -4.82
N LEU A 145 4.06 2.62 -4.22
CA LEU A 145 3.74 3.85 -4.93
C LEU A 145 5.00 4.60 -5.38
N ALA A 146 6.04 4.64 -4.55
CA ALA A 146 7.33 5.24 -4.90
C ALA A 146 8.02 4.49 -6.04
N PHE A 147 7.92 3.16 -6.06
CA PHE A 147 8.42 2.35 -7.17
C PHE A 147 7.67 2.62 -8.47
N LEU A 148 6.34 2.68 -8.44
CA LEU A 148 5.55 3.00 -9.64
C LEU A 148 5.85 4.42 -10.16
N GLU A 149 6.02 5.41 -9.27
CA GLU A 149 6.48 6.75 -9.66
C GLU A 149 7.89 6.73 -10.28
N TYR A 150 8.79 5.88 -9.75
CA TYR A 150 10.11 5.67 -10.35
C TYR A 150 10.01 5.14 -11.78
N LEU A 151 9.18 4.13 -12.03
CA LEU A 151 8.94 3.59 -13.37
C LEU A 151 8.42 4.67 -14.32
N ILE A 152 7.42 5.42 -13.89
CA ILE A 152 6.80 6.49 -14.68
C ILE A 152 7.83 7.59 -15.00
N LYS A 153 8.58 8.06 -14.01
CA LYS A 153 9.56 9.13 -14.14
C LYS A 153 10.71 8.77 -15.07
N ASN A 154 11.10 7.52 -15.13
CA ASN A 154 12.18 7.02 -15.96
C ASN A 154 11.72 6.42 -17.29
N ASN A 155 10.43 6.51 -17.62
CA ASN A 155 9.83 5.92 -18.83
C ASN A 155 10.07 4.39 -18.94
N ILE A 156 10.10 3.69 -17.82
CA ILE A 156 10.24 2.23 -17.74
C ILE A 156 8.83 1.65 -17.63
N TYR A 157 8.34 0.98 -18.67
CA TYR A 157 6.98 0.41 -18.70
C TYR A 157 5.91 1.40 -18.17
N GLN A 158 6.03 2.66 -18.58
CA GLN A 158 5.28 3.81 -18.04
C GLN A 158 3.77 3.61 -18.11
N GLU A 159 3.25 3.15 -19.24
CA GLU A 159 1.81 2.94 -19.44
C GLU A 159 1.28 1.86 -18.50
N GLU A 160 2.03 0.77 -18.35
CA GLU A 160 1.71 -0.32 -17.42
C GLU A 160 1.74 0.17 -15.97
N ALA A 161 2.75 0.93 -15.59
CA ALA A 161 2.86 1.50 -14.25
C ALA A 161 1.68 2.45 -13.92
N ILE A 162 1.29 3.31 -14.86
CA ILE A 162 0.12 4.20 -14.71
C ILE A 162 -1.16 3.39 -14.56
N ARG A 163 -1.34 2.34 -15.37
CA ARG A 163 -2.48 1.43 -15.27
C ARG A 163 -2.53 0.75 -13.91
N THR A 164 -1.40 0.20 -13.48
CA THR A 164 -1.30 -0.50 -12.19
C THR A 164 -1.63 0.42 -11.02
N ILE A 165 -1.18 1.69 -11.02
CA ILE A 165 -1.60 2.67 -10.00
C ILE A 165 -3.12 2.83 -9.99
N LYS A 166 -3.75 2.97 -11.16
CA LYS A 166 -5.20 3.17 -11.26
C LYS A 166 -5.97 1.95 -10.74
N GLU A 167 -5.53 0.75 -11.07
CA GLU A 167 -6.11 -0.51 -10.61
C GLU A 167 -5.95 -0.66 -9.09
N ASN A 168 -4.76 -0.45 -8.55
CA ASN A 168 -4.51 -0.55 -7.12
C ASN A 168 -5.28 0.52 -6.33
N ILE A 169 -5.37 1.76 -6.83
CA ILE A 169 -6.17 2.82 -6.20
C ILE A 169 -7.64 2.40 -6.10
N ILE A 170 -8.20 1.86 -7.18
CA ILE A 170 -9.63 1.50 -7.23
C ILE A 170 -9.88 0.22 -6.43
N ASN A 171 -9.13 -0.83 -6.71
CA ASN A 171 -9.48 -2.17 -6.25
C ASN A 171 -9.01 -2.47 -4.83
N LEU A 172 -7.79 -2.04 -4.44
CA LEU A 172 -7.23 -2.41 -3.15
C LEU A 172 -7.42 -1.33 -2.08
N HIS A 173 -7.34 -0.05 -2.45
CA HIS A 173 -7.25 1.01 -1.45
C HIS A 173 -8.53 1.83 -1.28
N LEU A 174 -9.33 1.96 -2.32
CA LEU A 174 -10.58 2.74 -2.23
C LEU A 174 -11.81 1.88 -2.02
N MET A 175 -11.80 0.61 -2.43
CA MET A 175 -12.94 -0.28 -2.22
C MET A 175 -13.31 -0.43 -0.74
N PRO A 176 -12.37 -0.61 0.20
CA PRO A 176 -12.69 -0.64 1.62
C PRO A 176 -13.40 0.62 2.11
N PHE A 177 -13.00 1.78 1.59
CA PHE A 177 -13.64 3.04 1.95
C PHE A 177 -15.00 3.22 1.29
N THR A 178 -15.22 2.72 0.07
CA THR A 178 -16.55 2.72 -0.56
C THR A 178 -17.51 1.82 0.19
N VAL A 179 -17.08 0.67 0.67
CA VAL A 179 -17.87 -0.20 1.54
C VAL A 179 -18.22 0.50 2.87
N ILE A 180 -17.26 1.26 3.45
CA ILE A 180 -17.46 1.96 4.72
C ILE A 180 -18.27 3.26 4.58
N THR A 181 -18.17 3.96 3.44
CA THR A 181 -18.76 5.28 3.24
C THR A 181 -20.00 5.29 2.37
N SER A 182 -20.30 4.19 1.70
CA SER A 182 -21.46 4.07 0.84
C SER A 182 -22.83 4.10 1.57
N LYS A 183 -22.84 4.68 2.77
CA LYS A 183 -24.00 4.78 3.66
C LYS A 183 -25.03 5.86 3.31
N LYS A 184 -24.84 6.63 2.25
CA LYS A 184 -25.67 7.82 2.02
C LYS A 184 -26.59 7.83 0.80
N GLU A 185 -26.49 6.89 -0.10
CA GLU A 185 -27.38 6.86 -1.27
C GLU A 185 -28.26 5.61 -1.26
N LYS A 186 -29.54 5.85 -1.04
CA LYS A 186 -30.60 4.85 -1.16
C LYS A 186 -30.84 4.58 -2.64
N ASP A 187 -30.04 3.77 -3.27
CA ASP A 187 -30.49 3.06 -4.46
C ASP A 187 -29.50 1.92 -4.82
N GLU A 188 -30.04 0.72 -4.75
CA GLU A 188 -29.60 -0.54 -5.34
C GLU A 188 -28.23 -1.12 -4.93
N SER A 189 -27.32 -0.36 -4.35
CA SER A 189 -26.19 -0.89 -3.59
C SER A 189 -26.44 -0.63 -2.11
N ARG A 190 -26.56 -1.68 -1.31
CA ARG A 190 -26.69 -1.57 0.15
C ARG A 190 -25.57 -0.71 0.70
N LEU A 191 -25.93 0.49 1.10
CA LEU A 191 -25.02 1.41 1.75
C LEU A 191 -24.90 1.05 3.24
N PHE A 192 -23.85 1.45 3.89
CA PHE A 192 -23.56 1.15 5.30
C PHE A 192 -24.68 1.60 6.28
N GLU A 193 -25.56 2.53 5.88
CA GLU A 193 -26.76 2.96 6.65
C GLU A 193 -27.91 1.97 6.60
N ASP A 194 -27.91 1.09 5.60
CA ASP A 194 -28.88 0.00 5.46
C ASP A 194 -28.42 -1.28 6.16
N TYR A 195 -27.23 -1.27 6.80
CA TYR A 195 -26.75 -2.37 7.61
C TYR A 195 -27.46 -2.37 8.95
N THR A 196 -28.11 -3.46 9.24
CA THR A 196 -28.69 -3.75 10.56
C THR A 196 -27.59 -4.10 11.55
N ASN A 197 -27.93 -4.17 12.84
CA ASN A 197 -27.00 -4.69 13.84
C ASN A 197 -26.50 -6.10 13.51
N ASP A 198 -27.31 -6.92 12.83
CA ASP A 198 -26.92 -8.27 12.44
C ASP A 198 -25.91 -8.25 11.28
N ASP A 199 -26.05 -7.32 10.31
CA ASP A 199 -25.05 -7.09 9.28
C ASP A 199 -23.71 -6.60 9.87
N PHE A 200 -23.77 -5.78 10.93
CA PHE A 200 -22.56 -5.36 11.67
C PHE A 200 -21.94 -6.51 12.49
N ILE A 201 -22.76 -7.44 13.00
CA ILE A 201 -22.29 -8.64 13.69
C ILE A 201 -21.67 -9.59 12.68
N GLU A 202 -22.25 -9.71 11.49
CA GLU A 202 -21.69 -10.48 10.40
C GLU A 202 -20.37 -9.88 9.88
N LEU A 203 -20.31 -8.56 9.67
CA LEU A 203 -19.08 -7.82 9.42
C LEU A 203 -18.08 -7.90 10.59
N ALA A 204 -18.56 -7.96 11.84
CA ALA A 204 -17.69 -8.15 12.99
C ALA A 204 -17.22 -9.59 13.17
N ASN A 205 -17.91 -10.55 12.58
CA ASN A 205 -17.48 -11.95 12.47
C ASN A 205 -16.52 -12.15 11.26
N ILE A 206 -16.56 -11.24 10.26
CA ILE A 206 -15.53 -11.04 9.24
C ILE A 206 -14.43 -10.09 9.78
N LYS A 207 -14.26 -10.03 11.08
CA LYS A 207 -13.52 -9.00 11.83
C LYS A 207 -12.05 -8.91 11.45
N ASP A 208 -11.47 -10.00 11.01
CA ASP A 208 -10.07 -10.02 10.60
C ASP A 208 -9.92 -9.43 9.20
N GLU A 209 -10.77 -9.76 8.23
CA GLU A 209 -10.73 -9.21 6.88
C GLU A 209 -11.04 -7.70 6.85
N ALA A 210 -12.01 -7.23 7.65
CA ALA A 210 -12.34 -5.81 7.69
C ALA A 210 -11.22 -4.96 8.32
N VAL A 211 -10.50 -5.50 9.31
CA VAL A 211 -9.33 -4.83 9.90
C VAL A 211 -8.21 -4.74 8.88
N ASP A 212 -7.93 -5.81 8.15
CA ASP A 212 -6.88 -5.84 7.13
C ASP A 212 -7.19 -4.86 5.99
N LEU A 213 -8.42 -4.88 5.46
CA LEU A 213 -8.86 -3.93 4.44
C LEU A 213 -8.73 -2.47 4.90
N MET A 214 -9.08 -2.17 6.17
CA MET A 214 -8.90 -0.83 6.74
C MET A 214 -7.43 -0.45 6.86
N THR A 215 -6.57 -1.38 7.20
CA THR A 215 -5.13 -1.18 7.32
C THR A 215 -4.50 -0.78 5.98
N TYR A 216 -4.89 -1.45 4.90
CA TYR A 216 -4.49 -1.07 3.54
C TYR A 216 -4.99 0.32 3.15
N GLY A 217 -6.25 0.63 3.45
CA GLY A 217 -6.82 1.96 3.18
C GLY A 217 -6.10 3.07 3.93
N TYR A 218 -5.84 2.91 5.22
CA TYR A 218 -5.05 3.87 6.00
C TYR A 218 -3.61 3.94 5.51
N GLY A 219 -2.98 2.79 5.23
CA GLY A 219 -1.65 2.72 4.66
C GLY A 219 -1.52 3.56 3.40
N PHE A 220 -2.47 3.41 2.47
CA PHE A 220 -2.52 4.16 1.24
C PHE A 220 -2.68 5.68 1.46
N MET A 221 -3.58 6.09 2.36
CA MET A 221 -3.80 7.52 2.65
C MET A 221 -2.53 8.21 3.13
N PHE A 222 -1.78 7.56 4.02
CA PHE A 222 -0.52 8.10 4.53
C PHE A 222 0.60 8.00 3.50
N ALA A 223 0.70 6.89 2.79
CA ALA A 223 1.70 6.68 1.76
C ALA A 223 1.61 7.73 0.64
N ILE A 224 0.41 7.97 0.13
CA ILE A 224 0.20 8.95 -0.95
C ILE A 224 0.49 10.39 -0.49
N ALA A 225 0.23 10.71 0.78
CA ALA A 225 0.55 12.02 1.33
C ALA A 225 2.07 12.26 1.43
N MET A 226 2.85 11.20 1.58
CA MET A 226 4.30 11.28 1.71
C MET A 226 5.05 11.29 0.36
N LEU A 227 4.41 10.88 -0.74
CA LEU A 227 5.09 10.76 -2.05
C LEU A 227 5.76 12.04 -2.55
N ASP A 228 5.11 13.18 -2.32
CA ASP A 228 5.62 14.49 -2.76
C ASP A 228 6.32 15.27 -1.63
N ASP A 229 6.34 14.73 -0.42
CA ASP A 229 6.90 15.40 0.75
C ASP A 229 7.86 14.47 1.50
N HIS A 230 9.12 14.53 1.09
CA HIS A 230 10.18 13.73 1.73
C HIS A 230 10.32 14.02 3.23
N ASN A 231 10.05 15.23 3.68
CA ASN A 231 10.08 15.58 5.09
C ASN A 231 8.95 14.87 5.88
N LEU A 232 7.77 14.70 5.30
CA LEU A 232 6.71 13.89 5.89
C LEU A 232 7.11 12.41 5.95
N TYR A 233 7.75 11.89 4.91
CA TYR A 233 8.25 10.52 4.91
C TYR A 233 9.30 10.29 6.02
N GLU A 234 10.30 11.16 6.13
CA GLU A 234 11.30 11.08 7.20
C GLU A 234 10.66 11.16 8.60
N LYS A 235 9.72 12.06 8.80
CA LYS A 235 8.97 12.15 10.06
C LYS A 235 8.20 10.87 10.35
N PHE A 236 7.54 10.28 9.35
CA PHE A 236 6.84 9.01 9.54
C PHE A 236 7.80 7.90 9.96
N GLN A 237 8.98 7.82 9.32
CA GLN A 237 10.02 6.84 9.67
C GLN A 237 10.46 6.96 11.15
N LEU A 238 10.49 8.17 11.69
CA LEU A 238 10.84 8.41 13.10
C LEU A 238 9.68 8.16 14.06
N LEU A 239 8.45 8.38 13.60
CA LEU A 239 7.24 8.28 14.42
C LEU A 239 6.70 6.88 14.52
N ARG A 240 6.90 6.06 13.47
CA ARG A 240 6.35 4.71 13.42
C ARG A 240 6.85 3.90 14.60
N ALA A 241 5.91 3.35 15.31
CA ALA A 241 6.15 2.58 16.52
C ALA A 241 4.93 1.70 16.80
N PRO A 242 5.08 0.62 17.57
CA PRO A 242 3.97 -0.25 17.94
C PRO A 242 2.79 0.45 18.62
N ARG A 243 2.97 1.69 19.09
CA ARG A 243 1.95 2.52 19.75
C ARG A 243 1.80 3.89 19.09
N LEU A 244 1.86 3.92 17.76
CA LEU A 244 1.59 5.15 17.03
C LEU A 244 0.11 5.50 17.15
N ASP A 245 -0.19 6.74 17.54
CA ASP A 245 -1.55 7.27 17.68
C ASP A 245 -1.79 8.50 16.79
N LYS A 246 -3.07 8.77 16.50
CA LYS A 246 -3.50 9.87 15.63
C LYS A 246 -3.03 11.24 16.16
N LYS A 247 -3.05 11.47 17.47
CA LYS A 247 -2.64 12.76 18.05
C LYS A 247 -1.17 13.06 17.82
N LYS A 248 -0.34 12.00 17.81
CA LYS A 248 1.09 12.11 17.52
C LYS A 248 1.30 12.43 16.04
N LEU A 249 0.58 11.76 15.15
CA LEU A 249 0.61 12.02 13.73
C LEU A 249 0.16 13.45 13.39
N ASP A 250 -0.95 13.92 13.97
CA ASP A 250 -1.47 15.28 13.74
C ASP A 250 -0.45 16.36 14.11
N ARG A 251 0.26 16.20 15.22
CA ARG A 251 1.30 17.15 15.67
C ARG A 251 2.46 17.26 14.71
N GLU A 252 2.75 16.20 13.97
CA GLU A 252 3.86 16.14 13.01
C GLU A 252 3.43 16.50 11.58
N GLY A 253 2.18 16.91 11.39
CA GLY A 253 1.67 17.39 10.12
C GLY A 253 0.81 16.39 9.32
N PHE A 254 0.55 15.20 9.86
CA PHE A 254 -0.35 14.21 9.25
C PHE A 254 -1.81 14.49 9.64
N THR A 255 -2.26 15.72 9.46
CA THR A 255 -3.66 16.08 9.72
C THR A 255 -4.59 15.56 8.63
N ASP A 256 -5.86 15.34 8.97
CA ASP A 256 -6.86 14.89 8.01
C ASP A 256 -6.98 15.84 6.80
N GLU A 257 -6.79 17.14 7.04
CA GLU A 257 -6.80 18.14 5.96
C GLU A 257 -5.64 17.95 4.99
N VAL A 258 -4.41 17.79 5.49
CA VAL A 258 -3.20 17.59 4.66
C VAL A 258 -3.32 16.31 3.87
N ILE A 259 -3.69 15.22 4.52
CA ILE A 259 -3.85 13.90 3.88
C ILE A 259 -4.92 13.97 2.80
N SER A 260 -6.11 14.47 3.12
CA SER A 260 -7.23 14.57 2.17
C SER A 260 -6.89 15.42 0.95
N LYS A 261 -6.26 16.56 1.16
CA LYS A 261 -5.87 17.48 0.08
C LYS A 261 -4.85 16.85 -0.86
N THR A 262 -3.82 16.23 -0.30
CA THR A 262 -2.75 15.60 -1.08
C THR A 262 -3.28 14.40 -1.86
N MET A 263 -4.08 13.58 -1.22
CA MET A 263 -4.67 12.40 -1.84
C MET A 263 -5.60 12.75 -3.02
N VAL A 264 -6.50 13.73 -2.85
CA VAL A 264 -7.37 14.20 -3.96
C VAL A 264 -6.53 14.71 -5.13
N LYS A 265 -5.49 15.50 -4.85
CA LYS A 265 -4.58 16.03 -5.87
C LYS A 265 -3.89 14.90 -6.63
N LYS A 266 -3.28 13.96 -5.91
CA LYS A 266 -2.53 12.85 -6.52
C LYS A 266 -3.41 11.90 -7.32
N ILE A 267 -4.57 11.53 -6.82
CA ILE A 267 -5.51 10.69 -7.56
C ILE A 267 -5.95 11.38 -8.86
N ASP A 268 -6.28 12.68 -8.81
CA ASP A 268 -6.63 13.43 -10.02
C ASP A 268 -5.46 13.48 -11.02
N GLU A 269 -4.22 13.66 -10.55
CA GLU A 269 -3.02 13.62 -11.39
C GLU A 269 -2.84 12.26 -12.08
N TYR A 270 -2.97 11.15 -11.35
CA TYR A 270 -2.84 9.81 -11.93
C TYR A 270 -3.90 9.54 -13.01
N TYR A 271 -5.14 9.92 -12.76
CA TYR A 271 -6.19 9.72 -13.75
C TYR A 271 -6.07 10.61 -14.98
N ARG A 272 -5.39 11.76 -14.88
CA ARG A 272 -5.09 12.62 -16.06
C ARG A 272 -3.91 12.14 -16.88
N ARG A 273 -3.02 11.35 -16.32
CA ARG A 273 -1.92 10.72 -17.08
C ARG A 273 -2.52 9.68 -18.04
N ARG A 274 -2.20 9.83 -19.32
CA ARG A 274 -2.66 8.96 -20.40
C ARG A 274 -1.58 7.96 -20.76
#